data_e10161fbb88bfd22179d13378082bc3a
#
_entry.id   e10161fbb88bfd22179d13378082bc3a
#
_cell.length_a   1.000
_cell.length_b   1.000
_cell.length_c   1.000
_cell.angle_alpha   90.00
_cell.angle_beta   90.00
_cell.angle_gamma   90.00
#
_symmetry.space_group_name_H-M   'P 1'
#
loop_
_entity.id
_entity.type
_entity.pdbx_description
1 polymer ?
#
loop_
_entity_poly.entity_id
_entity_poly.type
_entity_poly.pdbx_seq_one_letter_code
_entity_poly.pdbx_strand_id
1 'polypeptide(L)'
;MVDFKYDRDINYYEQCPVLETVILDVRKNQDVNDIIKNSIDNQEYIFLAVDMYFIDSWWKDIEEKEHSEHEMLIWGYDNEKKVFFTADFFKHTYSIQEISYLDFRMAFDAHAGYIRERDNVNSVEIRTFKYLKNKGYALNVHRIRNMKIGRASCRERV
;
A
#
# COMPACT_ATOMS: atom_id res chain seq x y z
N MET A 1 28.82 -3.92 9.36
CA MET A 1 27.48 -3.38 9.07
C MET A 1 27.04 -3.99 7.75
N VAL A 2 26.03 -4.85 7.75
CA VAL A 2 25.55 -5.47 6.50
C VAL A 2 24.58 -4.47 5.88
N ASP A 3 25.03 -3.85 4.78
CA ASP A 3 24.22 -2.94 4.01
C ASP A 3 23.21 -3.77 3.20
N PHE A 4 21.96 -3.77 3.61
CA PHE A 4 20.89 -4.34 2.82
C PHE A 4 20.59 -3.34 1.70
N LYS A 5 21.26 -3.50 0.56
CA LYS A 5 20.82 -2.83 -0.65
C LYS A 5 19.46 -3.40 -1.03
N TYR A 6 18.42 -2.63 -0.78
CA TYR A 6 17.12 -2.88 -1.39
C TYR A 6 17.34 -2.68 -2.91
N ASP A 7 17.16 -3.75 -3.64
CA ASP A 7 17.14 -3.68 -5.10
C ASP A 7 15.83 -2.97 -5.47
N ARG A 8 15.91 -1.68 -5.79
CA ARG A 8 14.73 -0.83 -6.05
C ARG A 8 13.95 -1.26 -7.29
N ASP A 9 14.55 -2.13 -8.09
CA ASP A 9 13.97 -2.63 -9.35
C ASP A 9 13.13 -3.90 -9.15
N ILE A 10 13.09 -4.46 -7.93
CA ILE A 10 12.29 -5.65 -7.64
C ILE A 10 10.92 -5.23 -7.12
N ASN A 11 9.88 -5.43 -7.94
CA ASN A 11 8.50 -5.33 -7.49
C ASN A 11 8.17 -6.54 -6.58
N TYR A 12 8.35 -6.37 -5.28
CA TYR A 12 8.16 -7.43 -4.28
C TYR A 12 6.73 -7.99 -4.28
N TYR A 13 5.76 -7.19 -4.66
CA TYR A 13 4.35 -7.58 -4.68
C TYR A 13 4.07 -8.59 -5.79
N GLU A 14 4.67 -8.43 -6.98
CA GLU A 14 4.54 -9.37 -8.10
C GLU A 14 5.21 -10.73 -7.82
N GLN A 15 6.15 -10.77 -6.89
CA GLN A 15 6.85 -12.01 -6.53
C GLN A 15 6.13 -12.81 -5.44
N CYS A 16 5.05 -12.30 -4.85
CA CYS A 16 4.30 -13.03 -3.85
C CYS A 16 3.46 -14.13 -4.51
N PRO A 17 3.75 -15.43 -4.31
CA PRO A 17 3.09 -16.50 -5.05
C PRO A 17 1.63 -16.70 -4.66
N VAL A 18 1.17 -16.07 -3.59
CA VAL A 18 -0.21 -16.19 -3.09
C VAL A 18 -1.04 -14.92 -3.33
N LEU A 19 -0.46 -13.92 -3.99
CA LEU A 19 -1.14 -12.70 -4.38
C LEU A 19 -1.16 -12.57 -5.91
N GLU A 20 -2.28 -12.13 -6.42
CA GLU A 20 -2.40 -11.54 -7.74
C GLU A 20 -2.41 -10.03 -7.57
N THR A 21 -1.54 -9.34 -8.29
CA THR A 21 -1.43 -7.88 -8.23
C THR A 21 -1.87 -7.31 -9.56
N VAL A 22 -2.77 -6.32 -9.52
CA VAL A 22 -3.21 -5.57 -10.68
C VAL A 22 -2.96 -4.09 -10.45
N ILE A 23 -2.43 -3.40 -11.46
CA ILE A 23 -2.28 -1.95 -11.45
C ILE A 23 -3.48 -1.35 -12.18
N LEU A 24 -4.15 -0.41 -11.54
CA LEU A 24 -5.28 0.32 -12.09
C LEU A 24 -4.90 1.79 -12.28
N ASP A 25 -5.19 2.34 -13.44
CA ASP A 25 -5.04 3.75 -13.76
C ASP A 25 -6.28 4.54 -13.36
N VAL A 26 -6.17 5.44 -12.39
CA VAL A 26 -7.26 6.33 -11.97
C VAL A 26 -7.13 7.68 -12.65
N ARG A 27 -8.07 8.01 -13.53
CA ARG A 27 -8.12 9.29 -14.25
C ARG A 27 -8.82 10.37 -13.40
N LYS A 28 -8.55 11.63 -13.70
CA LYS A 28 -9.09 12.78 -12.95
C LYS A 28 -10.64 12.82 -12.87
N ASN A 29 -11.33 12.27 -13.86
CA ASN A 29 -12.81 12.28 -13.94
C ASN A 29 -13.45 11.03 -13.32
N GLN A 30 -12.69 10.12 -12.75
CA GLN A 30 -13.20 8.91 -12.11
C GLN A 30 -13.36 9.13 -10.60
N ASP A 31 -14.39 8.52 -10.03
CA ASP A 31 -14.57 8.51 -8.59
C ASP A 31 -13.76 7.38 -7.96
N VAL A 32 -12.71 7.75 -7.23
CA VAL A 32 -11.84 6.79 -6.57
C VAL A 32 -12.59 5.96 -5.52
N ASN A 33 -13.58 6.55 -4.84
CA ASN A 33 -14.38 5.82 -3.85
C ASN A 33 -15.15 4.66 -4.49
N ASP A 34 -15.69 4.87 -5.69
CA ASP A 34 -16.41 3.81 -6.42
C ASP A 34 -15.45 2.73 -6.94
N ILE A 35 -14.26 3.12 -7.39
CA ILE A 35 -13.22 2.17 -7.81
C ILE A 35 -12.84 1.27 -6.63
N ILE A 36 -12.59 1.85 -5.45
CA ILE A 36 -12.22 1.11 -4.25
C ILE A 36 -13.34 0.15 -3.82
N LYS A 37 -14.59 0.62 -3.74
CA LYS A 37 -15.73 -0.24 -3.38
C LYS A 37 -15.88 -1.41 -4.33
N ASN A 38 -15.81 -1.16 -5.64
CA ASN A 38 -15.88 -2.21 -6.65
C ASN A 38 -14.75 -3.25 -6.49
N SER A 39 -13.52 -2.82 -6.22
CA SER A 39 -12.41 -3.74 -5.98
C SER A 39 -12.62 -4.57 -4.73
N ILE A 40 -13.07 -3.97 -3.62
CA ILE A 40 -13.37 -4.70 -2.38
C ILE A 40 -14.49 -5.73 -2.60
N ASP A 41 -15.54 -5.38 -3.33
CA ASP A 41 -16.64 -6.30 -3.68
C ASP A 41 -16.15 -7.48 -4.53
N ASN A 42 -15.09 -7.29 -5.32
CA ASN A 42 -14.37 -8.34 -6.06
C ASN A 42 -13.35 -9.12 -5.22
N GLN A 43 -13.32 -8.91 -3.89
CA GLN A 43 -12.37 -9.53 -2.95
C GLN A 43 -10.90 -9.12 -3.22
N GLU A 44 -10.70 -7.88 -3.58
CA GLU A 44 -9.40 -7.27 -3.77
C GLU A 44 -9.14 -6.25 -2.66
N TYR A 45 -7.92 -6.22 -2.15
CA TYR A 45 -7.42 -5.19 -1.24
C TYR A 45 -6.75 -4.10 -2.06
N ILE A 46 -6.88 -2.85 -1.63
CA ILE A 46 -6.31 -1.71 -2.35
C ILE A 46 -5.11 -1.15 -1.60
N PHE A 47 -4.05 -0.88 -2.35
CA PHE A 47 -2.86 -0.21 -1.87
C PHE A 47 -2.57 1.01 -2.74
N LEU A 48 -2.55 2.17 -2.12
CA LEU A 48 -2.41 3.45 -2.81
C LEU A 48 -1.76 4.50 -1.91
N ALA A 49 -1.22 5.54 -2.53
CA ALA A 49 -0.68 6.68 -1.81
C ALA A 49 -1.72 7.80 -1.68
N VAL A 50 -1.69 8.49 -0.56
CA VAL A 50 -2.54 9.62 -0.21
C VAL A 50 -1.71 10.74 0.44
N ASP A 51 -2.27 11.94 0.48
CA ASP A 51 -1.73 13.03 1.29
C ASP A 51 -2.34 12.97 2.70
N MET A 52 -1.50 12.65 3.68
CA MET A 52 -1.91 12.47 5.06
C MET A 52 -2.48 13.72 5.72
N TYR A 53 -2.20 14.90 5.18
CA TYR A 53 -2.74 16.17 5.70
C TYR A 53 -4.27 16.13 5.92
N PHE A 54 -4.98 15.41 5.07
CA PHE A 54 -6.45 15.32 5.09
C PHE A 54 -7.00 14.18 5.94
N ILE A 55 -6.16 13.36 6.57
CA ILE A 55 -6.59 12.23 7.40
C ILE A 55 -6.53 12.61 8.88
N ASP A 56 -7.64 13.10 9.44
CA ASP A 56 -7.70 13.60 10.81
C ASP A 56 -7.31 12.58 11.89
N SER A 57 -7.65 11.32 11.70
CA SER A 57 -7.27 10.25 12.63
C SER A 57 -5.76 10.05 12.76
N TRP A 58 -4.99 10.39 11.72
CA TRP A 58 -3.54 10.36 11.72
C TRP A 58 -2.93 11.44 12.62
N TRP A 59 -3.53 12.65 12.58
CA TRP A 59 -3.02 13.83 13.25
C TRP A 59 -3.57 14.03 14.67
N LYS A 60 -4.41 13.12 15.14
CA LYS A 60 -4.95 13.20 16.49
C LYS A 60 -3.82 13.37 17.52
N ASP A 61 -3.88 14.44 18.32
CA ASP A 61 -2.87 14.85 19.32
C ASP A 61 -1.53 15.37 18.72
N ILE A 62 -1.49 15.76 17.45
CA ILE A 62 -0.36 16.46 16.82
C ILE A 62 -0.82 17.90 16.54
N GLU A 63 -0.01 18.88 17.01
CA GLU A 63 -0.39 20.29 16.93
C GLU A 63 -0.36 20.84 15.51
N GLU A 64 0.59 20.38 14.68
CA GLU A 64 0.77 20.85 13.32
C GLU A 64 0.63 19.69 12.32
N LYS A 65 -0.27 19.88 11.35
CA LYS A 65 -0.43 18.97 10.24
C LYS A 65 0.52 19.33 9.11
N GLU A 66 1.13 18.32 8.53
CA GLU A 66 2.02 18.49 7.39
C GLU A 66 1.52 17.70 6.18
N HIS A 67 1.75 18.25 4.98
CA HIS A 67 1.54 17.52 3.74
C HIS A 67 2.61 16.45 3.60
N SER A 68 2.20 15.20 3.61
CA SER A 68 3.11 14.07 3.44
C SER A 68 2.45 12.93 2.68
N GLU A 69 3.18 12.40 1.71
CA GLU A 69 2.78 11.19 1.01
C GLU A 69 2.90 9.98 1.92
N HIS A 70 1.86 9.17 1.95
CA HIS A 70 1.87 7.90 2.67
C HIS A 70 1.10 6.84 1.90
N GLU A 71 1.65 5.63 1.87
CA GLU A 71 1.00 4.47 1.28
C GLU A 71 0.10 3.80 2.33
N MET A 72 -1.15 3.51 1.96
CA MET A 72 -2.08 2.86 2.86
C MET A 72 -2.78 1.66 2.21
N LEU A 73 -3.13 0.69 3.05
CA LEU A 73 -3.91 -0.48 2.67
C LEU A 73 -5.38 -0.28 3.07
N ILE A 74 -6.29 -0.36 2.09
CA ILE A 74 -7.74 -0.37 2.32
C ILE A 74 -8.26 -1.78 2.07
N TRP A 75 -8.99 -2.32 3.04
CA TRP A 75 -9.43 -3.71 3.01
C TRP A 75 -10.95 -3.89 3.15
N GLY A 76 -11.69 -2.81 3.40
CA GLY A 76 -13.13 -2.86 3.57
C GLY A 76 -13.76 -1.48 3.59
N TYR A 77 -15.09 -1.46 3.62
CA TYR A 77 -15.85 -0.22 3.74
C TYR A 77 -17.20 -0.46 4.45
N ASP A 78 -17.80 0.64 4.95
CA ASP A 78 -19.17 0.68 5.48
C ASP A 78 -19.92 1.84 4.80
N ASN A 79 -20.96 1.49 4.04
CA ASN A 79 -21.77 2.48 3.32
C ASN A 79 -22.71 3.27 4.22
N GLU A 80 -23.15 2.72 5.35
CA GLU A 80 -24.03 3.42 6.30
C GLU A 80 -23.25 4.49 7.04
N LYS A 81 -22.07 4.15 7.52
CA LYS A 81 -21.14 5.08 8.17
C LYS A 81 -20.38 5.98 7.19
N LYS A 82 -20.34 5.61 5.91
CA LYS A 82 -19.54 6.26 4.85
C LYS A 82 -18.05 6.32 5.19
N VAL A 83 -17.48 5.17 5.56
CA VAL A 83 -16.07 5.02 5.91
C VAL A 83 -15.41 3.89 5.14
N PHE A 84 -14.10 4.03 4.93
CA PHE A 84 -13.19 2.95 4.56
C PHE A 84 -12.48 2.41 5.80
N PHE A 85 -12.16 1.12 5.79
CA PHE A 85 -11.33 0.48 6.80
C PHE A 85 -9.91 0.35 6.27
N THR A 86 -8.97 0.91 7.01
CA THR A 86 -7.53 0.83 6.71
C THR A 86 -6.78 0.16 7.84
N ALA A 87 -5.63 -0.44 7.52
CA ALA A 87 -4.73 -1.04 8.48
C ALA A 87 -3.32 -0.50 8.24
N ASP A 88 -2.76 0.20 9.21
CA ASP A 88 -1.49 0.89 9.10
C ASP A 88 -0.83 1.14 10.45
N PHE A 89 0.38 1.69 10.44
CA PHE A 89 1.10 2.16 11.63
C PHE A 89 0.72 3.60 11.95
N PHE A 90 -0.33 3.75 12.76
CA PHE A 90 -0.72 5.05 13.30
C PHE A 90 0.08 5.33 14.57
N LYS A 91 0.85 6.41 14.60
CA LYS A 91 1.66 6.80 15.78
C LYS A 91 2.53 5.65 16.31
N HIS A 92 3.25 4.98 15.42
CA HIS A 92 4.13 3.85 15.72
C HIS A 92 3.42 2.57 16.21
N THR A 93 2.09 2.55 16.22
CA THR A 93 1.30 1.37 16.59
C THR A 93 0.48 0.90 15.39
N TYR A 94 0.67 -0.36 15.01
CA TYR A 94 -0.17 -0.97 13.97
C TYR A 94 -1.61 -1.07 14.47
N SER A 95 -2.53 -0.47 13.75
CA SER A 95 -3.94 -0.43 14.12
C SER A 95 -4.86 -0.35 12.91
N ILE A 96 -6.12 -0.71 13.14
CA ILE A 96 -7.19 -0.55 12.17
C ILE A 96 -7.89 0.79 12.47
N GLN A 97 -8.10 1.59 11.42
CA GLN A 97 -8.78 2.88 11.51
C GLN A 97 -9.94 2.96 10.52
N GLU A 98 -10.94 3.77 10.87
CA GLU A 98 -12.00 4.20 9.97
C GLU A 98 -11.64 5.58 9.40
N ILE A 99 -11.71 5.73 8.07
CA ILE A 99 -11.48 7.02 7.39
C ILE A 99 -12.75 7.36 6.63
N SER A 100 -13.27 8.58 6.80
CA SER A 100 -14.47 9.00 6.08
C SER A 100 -14.22 9.02 4.56
N TYR A 101 -15.27 8.73 3.77
CA TYR A 101 -15.18 8.81 2.30
C TYR A 101 -14.75 10.21 1.83
N LEU A 102 -15.13 11.24 2.58
CA LEU A 102 -14.77 12.62 2.23
C LEU A 102 -13.30 12.89 2.49
N ASP A 103 -12.79 12.57 3.69
CA ASP A 103 -11.38 12.80 4.05
C ASP A 103 -10.47 12.00 3.15
N PHE A 104 -10.81 10.72 2.92
CA PHE A 104 -10.09 9.88 1.99
C PHE A 104 -10.07 10.46 0.57
N ARG A 105 -11.22 10.94 0.07
CA ARG A 105 -11.32 11.57 -1.25
C ARG A 105 -10.42 12.79 -1.35
N MET A 106 -10.44 13.67 -0.35
CA MET A 106 -9.57 14.86 -0.31
C MET A 106 -8.09 14.48 -0.27
N ALA A 107 -7.71 13.47 0.54
CA ALA A 107 -6.36 12.98 0.66
C ALA A 107 -5.83 12.37 -0.66
N PHE A 108 -6.67 11.58 -1.34
CA PHE A 108 -6.31 11.01 -2.63
C PHE A 108 -6.24 12.07 -3.74
N ASP A 109 -7.23 12.95 -3.84
CA ASP A 109 -7.28 13.97 -4.89
C ASP A 109 -6.11 14.96 -4.77
N ALA A 110 -5.68 15.31 -3.56
CA ALA A 110 -4.51 16.16 -3.32
C ALA A 110 -3.22 15.47 -3.79
N HIS A 111 -2.98 14.23 -3.34
CA HIS A 111 -1.82 13.46 -3.79
C HIS A 111 -1.83 13.24 -5.31
N ALA A 112 -2.95 12.79 -5.86
CA ALA A 112 -3.11 12.53 -7.29
C ALA A 112 -2.96 13.82 -8.13
N GLY A 113 -3.41 14.96 -7.61
CA GLY A 113 -3.21 16.27 -8.22
C GLY A 113 -1.73 16.63 -8.32
N TYR A 114 -1.00 16.46 -7.22
CA TYR A 114 0.44 16.69 -7.17
C TYR A 114 1.21 15.80 -8.16
N ILE A 115 0.91 14.49 -8.20
CA ILE A 115 1.57 13.55 -9.13
C ILE A 115 1.27 13.92 -10.59
N ARG A 116 0.00 14.22 -10.91
CA ARG A 116 -0.38 14.60 -12.29
C ARG A 116 0.34 15.86 -12.76
N GLU A 117 0.50 16.85 -11.90
CA GLU A 117 1.21 18.09 -12.22
C GLU A 117 2.72 17.86 -12.33
N ARG A 118 3.34 17.19 -11.35
CA ARG A 118 4.78 16.93 -11.31
C ARG A 118 5.25 16.12 -12.53
N ASP A 119 4.52 15.05 -12.86
CA ASP A 119 4.92 14.07 -13.88
C ASP A 119 4.25 14.31 -15.24
N ASN A 120 3.40 15.34 -15.35
CA ASN A 120 2.62 15.68 -16.55
C ASN A 120 1.81 14.49 -17.10
N VAL A 121 1.10 13.78 -16.22
CA VAL A 121 0.30 12.59 -16.55
C VAL A 121 -1.18 12.84 -16.32
N ASN A 122 -2.05 12.04 -16.97
CA ASN A 122 -3.51 12.18 -16.85
C ASN A 122 -4.14 11.20 -15.82
N SER A 123 -3.37 10.24 -15.36
CA SER A 123 -3.81 9.23 -14.41
C SER A 123 -2.77 9.01 -13.33
N VAL A 124 -3.18 8.43 -12.23
CA VAL A 124 -2.30 7.91 -11.18
C VAL A 124 -2.57 6.44 -10.98
N GLU A 125 -1.53 5.70 -10.67
CA GLU A 125 -1.61 4.26 -10.45
C GLU A 125 -2.04 3.96 -9.02
N ILE A 126 -2.95 3.00 -8.86
CA ILE A 126 -3.23 2.32 -7.61
C ILE A 126 -3.02 0.82 -7.80
N ARG A 127 -2.75 0.08 -6.73
CA ARG A 127 -2.55 -1.37 -6.80
C ARG A 127 -3.68 -2.09 -6.10
N THR A 128 -4.16 -3.18 -6.71
CA THR A 128 -5.06 -4.11 -6.06
C THR A 128 -4.36 -5.45 -5.83
N PHE A 129 -4.70 -6.09 -4.72
CA PHE A 129 -4.17 -7.39 -4.32
C PHE A 129 -5.32 -8.37 -4.10
N LYS A 130 -5.28 -9.49 -4.80
CA LYS A 130 -6.21 -10.59 -4.62
C LYS A 130 -5.52 -11.81 -4.05
N TYR A 131 -6.07 -12.37 -2.97
CA TYR A 131 -5.55 -13.60 -2.40
C TYR A 131 -5.93 -14.81 -3.23
N LEU A 132 -4.93 -15.60 -3.63
CA LEU A 132 -5.09 -16.83 -4.43
C LEU A 132 -5.21 -18.04 -3.53
N LYS A 133 -6.44 -18.39 -3.12
CA LYS A 133 -6.74 -19.46 -2.15
C LYS A 133 -6.17 -20.85 -2.49
N ASN A 134 -5.93 -21.14 -3.77
CA ASN A 134 -5.57 -22.48 -4.26
C ASN A 134 -4.08 -22.61 -4.65
N LYS A 135 -3.28 -21.59 -4.45
CA LYS A 135 -1.83 -21.71 -4.65
C LYS A 135 -1.17 -22.16 -3.36
N GLY A 136 -0.85 -23.46 -3.30
CA GLY A 136 -0.03 -23.99 -2.21
C GLY A 136 1.32 -23.28 -2.18
N TYR A 137 1.65 -22.63 -1.07
CA TYR A 137 2.98 -22.07 -0.84
C TYR A 137 3.87 -23.17 -0.26
N ALA A 138 4.87 -23.60 -1.02
CA ALA A 138 5.91 -24.47 -0.52
C ALA A 138 7.13 -23.64 -0.10
N LEU A 139 7.63 -23.88 1.11
CA LEU A 139 8.84 -23.23 1.60
C LEU A 139 10.01 -23.54 0.65
N ASN A 140 10.64 -22.51 0.09
CA ASN A 140 11.80 -22.68 -0.78
C ASN A 140 13.06 -23.02 0.05
N VAL A 141 13.16 -24.28 0.46
CA VAL A 141 14.26 -24.80 1.29
C VAL A 141 15.62 -24.62 0.59
N HIS A 142 15.66 -24.72 -0.73
CA HIS A 142 16.90 -24.54 -1.50
C HIS A 142 17.42 -23.10 -1.39
N ARG A 143 16.54 -22.11 -1.54
CA ARG A 143 16.91 -20.69 -1.38
C ARG A 143 17.39 -20.39 0.05
N ILE A 144 16.71 -20.92 1.06
CA ILE A 144 17.09 -20.76 2.47
C ILE A 144 18.47 -21.36 2.75
N ARG A 145 18.76 -22.56 2.20
CA ARG A 145 20.08 -23.19 2.31
C ARG A 145 21.18 -22.33 1.69
N ASN A 146 20.97 -21.82 0.47
CA ASN A 146 21.94 -20.99 -0.22
C ASN A 146 22.21 -19.68 0.52
N MET A 147 21.19 -19.05 1.10
CA MET A 147 21.36 -17.85 1.93
C MET A 147 22.16 -18.13 3.22
N LYS A 148 22.01 -19.30 3.84
CA LYS A 148 22.79 -19.71 5.02
C LYS A 148 24.25 -20.01 4.67
N ILE A 149 24.52 -20.68 3.56
CA ILE A 149 25.88 -20.99 3.09
C ILE A 149 26.64 -19.69 2.75
N GLY A 150 26.00 -18.72 2.11
CA GLY A 150 26.62 -17.41 1.83
C GLY A 150 27.04 -16.65 3.09
N ARG A 151 26.29 -16.78 4.21
CA ARG A 151 26.65 -16.17 5.48
C ARG A 151 27.79 -16.92 6.22
N ALA A 152 27.90 -18.23 6.07
CA ALA A 152 29.00 -19.00 6.66
C ALA A 152 30.33 -18.69 5.99
N SER A 153 30.36 -18.54 4.66
CA SER A 153 31.59 -18.22 3.93
C SER A 153 32.14 -16.81 4.21
N CYS A 154 31.33 -15.87 4.70
CA CYS A 154 31.81 -14.54 5.10
C CYS A 154 32.46 -14.51 6.49
N ARG A 155 32.30 -15.56 7.32
CA ARG A 155 32.92 -15.62 8.65
C ARG A 155 34.32 -16.27 8.69
N GLU A 156 34.71 -16.93 7.63
CA GLU A 156 36.03 -17.63 7.57
C GLU A 156 37.16 -16.78 6.94
N ARG A 157 36.92 -15.49 6.68
CA ARG A 157 37.96 -14.56 6.24
C ARG A 157 38.21 -13.49 7.30
N VAL A 158 38.75 -13.90 8.42
CA VAL A 158 39.47 -13.04 9.37
C VAL A 158 40.80 -13.68 9.67
#